data_aeea01da848361ce1da5ba0fc97ac9c2
#
_entry.id   aeea01da848361ce1da5ba0fc97ac9c2
#
_cell.length_a   1.000
_cell.length_b   1.000
_cell.length_c   1.000
_cell.angle_alpha   90.00
_cell.angle_beta   90.00
_cell.angle_gamma   90.00
#
_symmetry.space_group_name_H-M   'P 1'
#
loop_
_entity.id
_entity.type
_entity.pdbx_description
1 polymer ?
#
loop_
_entity_poly.entity_id
_entity_poly.type
_entity_poly.pdbx_seq_one_letter_code
_entity_poly.pdbx_strand_id
1 'polypeptide(L)'
;MRILFIIALLLLTAGPVRAAAPEPVAGSGGMVVSAHRLASEAGVAVLRRGGNAVDAAVAVGYALAVVYPQAGNIGGGGFMTLRLADGRTTFLDFREKAPLAATATMFQDARGNVVPGRSTDSWLAVGVPGTVMGLETARVRYGTMSRAALMAPALELARGGYVLGQSEAGVMALEAPGLARDPAARAIFEPRGVPLTRGDRLIQIDLANTLAAISARGPDAFYRGPTSIGIVAASRAGGGILTAADLAGYKVRELKPIECDYRGYHIVSAPPPSSGGVAICETLGILQGYDLAAMGFHSAAEVHVIVEALRRVYVDRNNKLGDPDFVRNPVAALLDAAYTAKLRSSIDPVRATPSATLGPVQAAHEGHNTTHYDVLDAAGNAVAVTYTLNDWFGAHRVAPGTGIVLNNEMDDFSAKPGTPNMFGLIEGANNAVAPGKTPLSSMSPTIVTKDGRVVLIIGSPGGSRIITITLEAIINMVDHGMDVQAAIDAPRIHEQWLPDVVYLEPFALSADTRKLLAERGYGFADETPWGIAEGIVTGAPQLGATAAQARRDLSVSQPPLAGATMFGGHDVRDGSGAAVPVK
;
A
#
# COMPACT_ATOMS: atom_id res chain seq x y z
N MET A 1 30.50 53.18 15.77
CA MET A 1 30.02 52.27 16.85
C MET A 1 28.51 51.99 16.83
N ARG A 2 27.61 52.92 16.53
CA ARG A 2 26.14 52.67 16.50
C ARG A 2 25.65 51.82 15.33
N ILE A 3 26.30 51.84 14.18
CA ILE A 3 25.91 51.05 13.00
C ILE A 3 26.25 49.57 13.13
N LEU A 4 27.37 49.23 13.78
CA LEU A 4 27.74 47.82 14.05
C LEU A 4 26.81 47.14 15.06
N PHE A 5 26.20 47.87 15.99
CA PHE A 5 25.22 47.31 16.95
C PHE A 5 23.88 47.00 16.31
N ILE A 6 23.45 47.74 15.26
CA ILE A 6 22.20 47.49 14.54
C ILE A 6 22.34 46.25 13.64
N ILE A 7 23.50 46.04 13.02
CA ILE A 7 23.75 44.84 12.19
C ILE A 7 23.83 43.57 13.06
N ALA A 8 24.43 43.64 14.25
CA ALA A 8 24.47 42.52 15.19
C ALA A 8 23.08 42.19 15.78
N LEU A 9 22.19 43.18 15.94
CA LEU A 9 20.81 42.95 16.42
C LEU A 9 19.90 42.37 15.34
N LEU A 10 20.15 42.68 14.07
CA LEU A 10 19.41 42.09 12.93
C LEU A 10 19.81 40.65 12.63
N LEU A 11 21.02 40.21 12.99
CA LEU A 11 21.46 38.81 12.87
C LEU A 11 20.91 37.91 13.98
N LEU A 12 20.43 38.47 15.09
CA LEU A 12 19.85 37.73 16.21
C LEU A 12 18.34 37.44 16.06
N THR A 13 17.69 37.99 15.04
CA THR A 13 16.25 37.78 14.77
C THR A 13 15.96 36.88 13.58
N ALA A 14 16.98 36.30 12.94
CA ALA A 14 16.75 35.23 11.97
C ALA A 14 16.36 33.98 12.77
N GLY A 15 15.05 33.81 13.00
CA GLY A 15 14.52 32.56 13.51
C GLY A 15 14.90 31.42 12.56
N PRO A 16 15.00 30.19 13.05
CA PRO A 16 15.34 29.06 12.21
C PRO A 16 14.33 28.96 11.07
N VAL A 17 14.83 28.88 9.83
CA VAL A 17 14.02 28.55 8.67
C VAL A 17 13.52 27.12 8.92
N ARG A 18 12.22 26.96 9.15
CA ARG A 18 11.62 25.63 9.30
C ARG A 18 11.73 24.87 7.99
N ALA A 19 12.07 23.59 8.06
CA ALA A 19 11.94 22.68 6.94
C ALA A 19 10.48 22.69 6.42
N ALA A 20 10.31 22.52 5.13
CA ALA A 20 8.99 22.59 4.48
C ALA A 20 8.05 21.41 4.84
N ALA A 21 8.57 20.32 5.38
CA ALA A 21 7.81 19.15 5.80
C ALA A 21 7.33 19.30 7.26
N PRO A 22 6.12 18.77 7.61
CA PRO A 22 5.67 18.64 9.00
C PRO A 22 6.63 17.78 9.82
N GLU A 23 6.67 18.00 11.14
CA GLU A 23 7.43 17.12 12.03
C GLU A 23 6.70 15.77 12.21
N PRO A 24 7.44 14.63 12.28
CA PRO A 24 6.84 13.34 12.61
C PRO A 24 6.14 13.36 13.96
N VAL A 25 5.02 12.64 14.06
CA VAL A 25 4.26 12.52 15.31
C VAL A 25 5.01 11.63 16.30
N ALA A 26 5.38 12.17 17.45
CA ALA A 26 6.16 11.46 18.47
C ALA A 26 5.28 10.72 19.48
N GLY A 27 5.72 9.52 19.93
CA GLY A 27 5.05 8.68 20.92
C GLY A 27 6.00 7.73 21.66
N SER A 28 5.49 7.00 22.67
CA SER A 28 6.30 6.08 23.48
C SER A 28 5.64 4.75 23.84
N GLY A 29 4.31 4.70 23.92
CA GLY A 29 3.55 3.52 24.38
C GLY A 29 2.98 2.65 23.27
N GLY A 30 3.22 3.01 22.02
CA GLY A 30 2.70 2.41 20.80
C GLY A 30 2.31 3.47 19.78
N MET A 31 2.19 3.08 18.52
CA MET A 31 1.86 3.97 17.41
C MET A 31 0.97 3.24 16.40
N VAL A 32 -0.02 3.94 15.87
CA VAL A 32 -0.83 3.49 14.75
C VAL A 32 -0.84 4.57 13.69
N VAL A 33 -0.55 4.21 12.44
CA VAL A 33 -0.63 5.11 11.29
C VAL A 33 -1.52 4.48 10.24
N SER A 34 -2.51 5.23 9.75
CA SER A 34 -3.43 4.74 8.71
C SER A 34 -4.05 5.88 7.92
N ALA A 35 -4.60 5.55 6.75
CA ALA A 35 -5.24 6.48 5.82
C ALA A 35 -6.50 7.19 6.39
N HIS A 36 -6.94 6.87 7.62
CA HIS A 36 -8.03 7.59 8.26
C HIS A 36 -7.85 7.70 9.78
N ARG A 37 -7.89 8.94 10.31
CA ARG A 37 -7.69 9.25 11.74
C ARG A 37 -8.54 8.38 12.67
N LEU A 38 -9.84 8.21 12.37
CA LEU A 38 -10.75 7.42 13.21
C LEU A 38 -10.35 5.94 13.28
N ALA A 39 -9.73 5.40 12.22
CA ALA A 39 -9.22 4.03 12.24
C ALA A 39 -7.94 3.94 13.07
N SER A 40 -7.02 4.92 12.96
CA SER A 40 -5.84 4.98 13.82
C SER A 40 -6.23 5.11 15.30
N GLU A 41 -7.23 5.92 15.62
CA GLU A 41 -7.79 6.07 16.99
C GLU A 41 -8.41 4.76 17.51
N ALA A 42 -9.10 3.99 16.65
CA ALA A 42 -9.62 2.67 17.00
C ALA A 42 -8.50 1.69 17.38
N GLY A 43 -7.40 1.66 16.61
CA GLY A 43 -6.22 0.86 16.92
C GLY A 43 -5.54 1.28 18.22
N VAL A 44 -5.36 2.58 18.44
CA VAL A 44 -4.78 3.12 19.68
C VAL A 44 -5.67 2.79 20.90
N ALA A 45 -6.99 2.83 20.76
CA ALA A 45 -7.91 2.44 21.82
C ALA A 45 -7.75 0.95 22.20
N VAL A 46 -7.41 0.09 21.25
CA VAL A 46 -7.07 -1.33 21.51
C VAL A 46 -5.77 -1.45 22.28
N LEU A 47 -4.70 -0.77 21.83
CA LEU A 47 -3.39 -0.77 22.51
C LEU A 47 -3.52 -0.28 23.96
N ARG A 48 -4.27 0.82 24.20
CA ARG A 48 -4.53 1.35 25.56
C ARG A 48 -5.26 0.37 26.49
N ARG A 49 -6.07 -0.54 25.94
CA ARG A 49 -6.76 -1.60 26.71
C ARG A 49 -5.91 -2.85 26.89
N GLY A 50 -4.63 -2.83 26.52
CA GLY A 50 -3.70 -3.94 26.68
C GLY A 50 -3.70 -4.95 25.54
N GLY A 51 -4.35 -4.65 24.40
CA GLY A 51 -4.20 -5.42 23.16
C GLY A 51 -2.79 -5.23 22.58
N ASN A 52 -2.31 -6.21 21.84
CA ASN A 52 -1.03 -6.13 21.13
C ASN A 52 -1.19 -5.47 19.74
N ALA A 53 -0.07 -5.35 19.01
CA ALA A 53 -0.07 -4.74 17.67
C ALA A 53 -1.00 -5.46 16.69
N VAL A 54 -1.14 -6.78 16.79
CA VAL A 54 -2.03 -7.56 15.92
C VAL A 54 -3.50 -7.29 16.25
N ASP A 55 -3.86 -7.22 17.53
CA ASP A 55 -5.20 -6.82 17.96
C ASP A 55 -5.57 -5.44 17.42
N ALA A 56 -4.65 -4.47 17.53
CA ALA A 56 -4.84 -3.13 17.01
C ALA A 56 -4.98 -3.13 15.48
N ALA A 57 -4.14 -3.88 14.75
CA ALA A 57 -4.22 -3.99 13.30
C ALA A 57 -5.56 -4.58 12.83
N VAL A 58 -6.10 -5.57 13.54
CA VAL A 58 -7.44 -6.12 13.25
C VAL A 58 -8.53 -5.07 13.44
N ALA A 59 -8.46 -4.28 14.52
CA ALA A 59 -9.45 -3.21 14.76
C ALA A 59 -9.35 -2.09 13.71
N VAL A 60 -8.13 -1.70 13.30
CA VAL A 60 -7.90 -0.73 12.21
C VAL A 60 -8.48 -1.24 10.89
N GLY A 61 -8.22 -2.50 10.52
CA GLY A 61 -8.74 -3.07 9.27
C GLY A 61 -10.27 -3.05 9.20
N TYR A 62 -10.98 -3.41 10.29
CA TYR A 62 -12.44 -3.29 10.33
C TYR A 62 -12.93 -1.82 10.38
N ALA A 63 -12.21 -0.93 11.05
CA ALA A 63 -12.57 0.48 11.10
C ALA A 63 -12.41 1.15 9.72
N LEU A 64 -11.30 0.89 9.00
CA LEU A 64 -11.08 1.39 7.65
C LEU A 64 -12.15 0.89 6.67
N ALA A 65 -12.66 -0.33 6.82
CA ALA A 65 -13.78 -0.82 6.01
C ALA A 65 -15.05 0.05 6.13
N VAL A 66 -15.13 0.85 7.19
CA VAL A 66 -16.25 1.77 7.44
C VAL A 66 -15.91 3.20 7.03
N VAL A 67 -14.75 3.70 7.50
CA VAL A 67 -14.42 5.14 7.38
C VAL A 67 -13.56 5.48 6.15
N TYR A 68 -13.10 4.47 5.43
CA TYR A 68 -12.33 4.62 4.18
C TYR A 68 -12.88 3.68 3.09
N PRO A 69 -14.18 3.73 2.77
CA PRO A 69 -14.89 2.71 1.98
C PRO A 69 -14.42 2.59 0.53
N GLN A 70 -13.65 3.58 0.04
CA GLN A 70 -13.06 3.54 -1.30
C GLN A 70 -11.95 2.50 -1.44
N ALA A 71 -11.29 2.07 -0.33
CA ALA A 71 -10.22 1.08 -0.38
C ALA A 71 -10.16 0.18 0.87
N GLY A 72 -10.47 0.70 2.07
CA GLY A 72 -10.71 -0.10 3.27
C GLY A 72 -11.93 -0.99 3.08
N ASN A 73 -11.86 -2.28 3.46
CA ASN A 73 -12.86 -3.21 2.98
C ASN A 73 -13.06 -4.46 3.85
N ILE A 74 -14.18 -5.13 3.63
CA ILE A 74 -14.40 -6.55 3.92
C ILE A 74 -14.79 -7.35 2.67
N GLY A 75 -14.91 -6.68 1.52
CA GLY A 75 -15.23 -7.28 0.21
C GLY A 75 -14.02 -7.42 -0.72
N GLY A 76 -12.83 -7.24 -0.21
CA GLY A 76 -11.56 -7.37 -0.89
C GLY A 76 -10.59 -8.31 -0.19
N GLY A 77 -9.29 -8.05 -0.30
CA GLY A 77 -8.24 -8.85 0.30
C GLY A 77 -6.93 -8.08 0.48
N GLY A 78 -5.86 -8.79 0.83
CA GLY A 78 -4.59 -8.14 1.05
C GLY A 78 -3.52 -9.00 1.72
N PHE A 79 -2.54 -8.32 2.30
CA PHE A 79 -1.36 -8.91 2.91
C PHE A 79 -1.02 -8.26 4.24
N MET A 80 -0.47 -9.06 5.15
CA MET A 80 0.00 -8.60 6.44
C MET A 80 1.39 -9.18 6.72
N THR A 81 2.38 -8.32 6.88
CA THR A 81 3.71 -8.67 7.38
C THR A 81 3.74 -8.44 8.88
N LEU A 82 4.19 -9.45 9.63
CA LEU A 82 4.28 -9.39 11.08
C LEU A 82 5.73 -9.66 11.52
N ARG A 83 6.16 -8.91 12.53
CA ARG A 83 7.32 -9.23 13.33
C ARG A 83 6.97 -9.12 14.80
N LEU A 84 7.08 -10.25 15.50
CA LEU A 84 6.77 -10.33 16.91
C LEU A 84 7.97 -9.87 17.77
N ALA A 85 7.69 -9.48 19.00
CA ALA A 85 8.71 -9.01 19.95
C ALA A 85 9.82 -10.04 20.22
N ASP A 86 9.53 -11.34 20.05
CA ASP A 86 10.50 -12.43 20.16
C ASP A 86 11.39 -12.62 18.92
N GLY A 87 11.19 -11.81 17.89
CA GLY A 87 11.97 -11.82 16.65
C GLY A 87 11.39 -12.68 15.54
N ARG A 88 10.33 -13.45 15.77
CA ARG A 88 9.68 -14.24 14.72
C ARG A 88 9.03 -13.31 13.69
N THR A 89 9.23 -13.64 12.41
CA THR A 89 8.59 -12.98 11.27
C THR A 89 7.62 -13.93 10.59
N THR A 90 6.51 -13.43 10.10
CA THR A 90 5.57 -14.19 9.27
C THR A 90 4.79 -13.27 8.34
N PHE A 91 4.16 -13.85 7.34
CA PHE A 91 3.36 -13.17 6.34
C PHE A 91 2.02 -13.87 6.17
N LEU A 92 0.94 -13.13 6.28
CA LEU A 92 -0.41 -13.62 6.02
C LEU A 92 -0.88 -13.11 4.65
N ASP A 93 -1.17 -14.04 3.77
CA ASP A 93 -1.74 -13.80 2.47
C ASP A 93 -3.25 -14.11 2.52
N PHE A 94 -4.02 -13.05 2.51
CA PHE A 94 -5.48 -13.08 2.40
C PHE A 94 -5.98 -12.31 1.17
N ARG A 95 -5.14 -12.32 0.11
CA ARG A 95 -5.51 -11.75 -1.19
C ARG A 95 -6.67 -12.51 -1.81
N GLU A 96 -7.39 -11.85 -2.68
CA GLU A 96 -8.50 -12.40 -3.45
C GLU A 96 -8.05 -13.57 -4.33
N LYS A 97 -8.98 -14.45 -4.63
CA LYS A 97 -8.76 -15.56 -5.54
C LYS A 97 -9.75 -15.54 -6.69
N ALA A 98 -9.32 -15.97 -7.86
CA ALA A 98 -10.21 -16.20 -8.98
C ALA A 98 -11.29 -17.22 -8.59
N PRO A 99 -12.57 -17.00 -8.90
CA PRO A 99 -13.61 -18.00 -8.74
C PRO A 99 -13.28 -19.30 -9.47
N LEU A 100 -13.78 -20.43 -8.98
CA LEU A 100 -13.54 -21.76 -9.57
C LEU A 100 -14.07 -21.91 -11.00
N ALA A 101 -15.01 -21.05 -11.40
CA ALA A 101 -15.53 -20.99 -12.78
C ALA A 101 -14.74 -20.03 -13.70
N ALA A 102 -13.67 -19.40 -13.22
CA ALA A 102 -12.86 -18.47 -14.02
C ALA A 102 -12.11 -19.21 -15.14
N THR A 103 -11.95 -18.54 -16.28
CA THR A 103 -11.22 -19.07 -17.44
C THR A 103 -10.22 -18.04 -17.97
N ALA A 104 -9.16 -18.50 -18.63
CA ALA A 104 -8.10 -17.64 -19.16
C ALA A 104 -8.59 -16.61 -20.21
N THR A 105 -9.75 -16.82 -20.81
CA THR A 105 -10.32 -15.96 -21.85
C THR A 105 -11.58 -15.22 -21.42
N MET A 106 -11.95 -15.26 -20.12
CA MET A 106 -13.23 -14.73 -19.64
C MET A 106 -13.41 -13.21 -19.88
N PHE A 107 -12.33 -12.48 -20.07
CA PHE A 107 -12.32 -11.03 -20.35
C PHE A 107 -12.23 -10.72 -21.84
N GLN A 108 -12.19 -11.74 -22.71
CA GLN A 108 -12.04 -11.57 -24.16
C GLN A 108 -13.38 -11.78 -24.88
N ASP A 109 -13.49 -11.19 -26.06
CA ASP A 109 -14.57 -11.47 -27.01
C ASP A 109 -14.30 -12.76 -27.82
N ALA A 110 -15.22 -13.15 -28.70
CA ALA A 110 -15.05 -14.33 -29.54
C ALA A 110 -13.88 -14.25 -30.53
N ARG A 111 -13.31 -13.06 -30.73
CA ARG A 111 -12.12 -12.82 -31.60
C ARG A 111 -10.83 -12.78 -30.79
N GLY A 112 -10.89 -12.96 -29.48
CA GLY A 112 -9.74 -12.91 -28.58
C GLY A 112 -9.27 -11.48 -28.24
N ASN A 113 -10.10 -10.45 -28.43
CA ASN A 113 -9.80 -9.09 -28.00
C ASN A 113 -10.29 -8.89 -26.55
N VAL A 114 -9.52 -8.20 -25.73
CA VAL A 114 -9.96 -7.79 -24.38
C VAL A 114 -11.13 -6.83 -24.51
N VAL A 115 -12.20 -7.10 -23.76
CA VAL A 115 -13.41 -6.25 -23.76
C VAL A 115 -13.25 -5.19 -22.67
N PRO A 116 -13.19 -3.90 -23.02
CA PRO A 116 -13.03 -2.81 -22.05
C PRO A 116 -14.10 -2.85 -20.93
N GLY A 117 -13.68 -2.61 -19.70
CA GLY A 117 -14.55 -2.58 -18.52
C GLY A 117 -14.98 -3.97 -18.01
N ARG A 118 -14.71 -5.06 -18.73
CA ARG A 118 -15.15 -6.40 -18.29
C ARG A 118 -14.36 -6.89 -17.07
N SER A 119 -13.09 -6.57 -16.98
CA SER A 119 -12.23 -6.90 -15.83
C SER A 119 -12.30 -5.88 -14.71
N THR A 120 -12.84 -4.67 -14.93
CA THR A 120 -12.86 -3.58 -13.95
C THR A 120 -14.25 -3.25 -13.41
N ASP A 121 -15.28 -3.10 -14.28
CA ASP A 121 -16.60 -2.56 -13.93
C ASP A 121 -17.74 -3.60 -13.93
N SER A 122 -17.43 -4.87 -14.04
CA SER A 122 -18.43 -5.94 -14.12
C SER A 122 -18.41 -6.86 -12.91
N TRP A 123 -19.45 -7.66 -12.73
CA TRP A 123 -19.46 -8.74 -11.73
C TRP A 123 -18.46 -9.87 -12.02
N LEU A 124 -17.91 -9.95 -13.24
CA LEU A 124 -16.79 -10.84 -13.58
C LEU A 124 -15.45 -10.36 -13.01
N ALA A 125 -15.35 -9.07 -12.70
CA ALA A 125 -14.17 -8.47 -12.09
C ALA A 125 -13.97 -8.86 -10.62
N VAL A 126 -15.03 -9.39 -9.96
CA VAL A 126 -15.02 -9.65 -8.53
C VAL A 126 -14.31 -10.97 -8.22
N GLY A 127 -13.17 -10.87 -7.52
CA GLY A 127 -12.46 -12.00 -6.91
C GLY A 127 -13.11 -12.43 -5.58
N VAL A 128 -12.80 -13.65 -5.14
CA VAL A 128 -13.28 -14.20 -3.86
C VAL A 128 -12.65 -13.42 -2.71
N PRO A 129 -13.42 -12.71 -1.86
CA PRO A 129 -12.87 -11.84 -0.83
C PRO A 129 -12.11 -12.60 0.27
N GLY A 130 -11.01 -12.03 0.75
CA GLY A 130 -10.15 -12.64 1.77
C GLY A 130 -10.06 -11.89 3.10
N THR A 131 -10.38 -10.58 3.15
CA THR A 131 -10.11 -9.71 4.30
C THR A 131 -10.67 -10.25 5.62
N VAL A 132 -11.93 -10.70 5.66
CA VAL A 132 -12.55 -11.19 6.91
C VAL A 132 -11.81 -12.41 7.45
N MET A 133 -11.38 -13.33 6.57
CA MET A 133 -10.62 -14.52 6.98
C MET A 133 -9.20 -14.15 7.40
N GLY A 134 -8.59 -13.17 6.71
CA GLY A 134 -7.25 -12.65 7.02
C GLY A 134 -7.18 -12.06 8.42
N LEU A 135 -8.07 -11.10 8.71
CA LEU A 135 -8.15 -10.44 10.02
C LEU A 135 -8.47 -11.43 11.14
N GLU A 136 -9.36 -12.39 10.90
CA GLU A 136 -9.66 -13.42 11.90
C GLU A 136 -8.48 -14.38 12.10
N THR A 137 -7.77 -14.76 11.05
CA THR A 137 -6.56 -15.61 11.16
C THR A 137 -5.48 -14.90 11.97
N ALA A 138 -5.23 -13.61 11.71
CA ALA A 138 -4.30 -12.79 12.48
C ALA A 138 -4.71 -12.76 13.96
N ARG A 139 -5.98 -12.45 14.26
CA ARG A 139 -6.52 -12.42 15.62
C ARG A 139 -6.35 -13.76 16.35
N VAL A 140 -6.71 -14.87 15.72
CA VAL A 140 -6.70 -16.20 16.36
C VAL A 140 -5.27 -16.66 16.64
N ARG A 141 -4.33 -16.39 15.72
CA ARG A 141 -2.95 -16.90 15.84
C ARG A 141 -2.04 -16.01 16.67
N TYR A 142 -2.26 -14.68 16.62
CA TYR A 142 -1.31 -13.70 17.14
C TYR A 142 -1.94 -12.64 18.04
N GLY A 143 -3.27 -12.52 18.04
CA GLY A 143 -4.01 -11.59 18.91
C GLY A 143 -4.25 -12.16 20.31
N THR A 144 -4.64 -11.28 21.22
CA THR A 144 -4.93 -11.59 22.63
C THR A 144 -6.36 -11.23 23.03
N MET A 145 -7.05 -10.43 22.20
CA MET A 145 -8.39 -9.93 22.51
C MET A 145 -9.51 -10.66 21.76
N SER A 146 -10.72 -10.55 22.28
CA SER A 146 -11.90 -11.13 21.65
C SER A 146 -12.28 -10.37 20.37
N ARG A 147 -12.83 -11.09 19.38
CA ARG A 147 -13.35 -10.50 18.14
C ARG A 147 -14.32 -9.35 18.40
N ALA A 148 -15.24 -9.53 19.34
CA ALA A 148 -16.23 -8.52 19.68
C ALA A 148 -15.60 -7.21 20.18
N ALA A 149 -14.55 -7.30 21.00
CA ALA A 149 -13.83 -6.13 21.50
C ALA A 149 -13.10 -5.37 20.39
N LEU A 150 -12.53 -6.10 19.39
CA LEU A 150 -11.79 -5.51 18.28
C LEU A 150 -12.72 -4.89 17.22
N MET A 151 -13.90 -5.45 17.01
CA MET A 151 -14.85 -4.96 16.02
C MET A 151 -15.79 -3.86 16.56
N ALA A 152 -15.84 -3.62 17.87
CA ALA A 152 -16.74 -2.65 18.48
C ALA A 152 -16.60 -1.24 17.89
N PRO A 153 -15.39 -0.67 17.68
CA PRO A 153 -15.24 0.66 17.08
C PRO A 153 -15.83 0.75 15.66
N ALA A 154 -15.59 -0.25 14.82
CA ALA A 154 -16.14 -0.29 13.47
C ALA A 154 -17.68 -0.36 13.47
N LEU A 155 -18.25 -1.14 14.39
CA LEU A 155 -19.71 -1.24 14.55
C LEU A 155 -20.33 0.10 14.97
N GLU A 156 -19.71 0.81 15.92
CA GLU A 156 -20.16 2.14 16.37
C GLU A 156 -20.11 3.15 15.22
N LEU A 157 -19.00 3.19 14.48
CA LEU A 157 -18.82 4.06 13.32
C LEU A 157 -19.81 3.77 12.20
N ALA A 158 -20.07 2.49 11.89
CA ALA A 158 -21.01 2.13 10.83
C ALA A 158 -22.47 2.49 11.19
N ARG A 159 -22.88 2.31 12.45
CA ARG A 159 -24.23 2.63 12.94
C ARG A 159 -24.45 4.11 13.16
N GLY A 160 -23.52 4.78 13.84
CA GLY A 160 -23.61 6.20 14.17
C GLY A 160 -23.22 7.11 13.02
N GLY A 161 -22.49 6.57 12.07
CA GLY A 161 -21.91 7.29 10.96
C GLY A 161 -20.79 8.24 11.40
N TYR A 162 -20.03 8.72 10.43
CA TYR A 162 -18.98 9.71 10.60
C TYR A 162 -19.14 10.85 9.60
N VAL A 163 -18.52 12.00 9.89
CA VAL A 163 -18.60 13.19 9.04
C VAL A 163 -17.48 13.12 8.00
N LEU A 164 -17.86 13.26 6.72
CA LEU A 164 -16.90 13.23 5.61
C LEU A 164 -15.99 14.46 5.60
N GLY A 165 -14.70 14.22 5.43
CA GLY A 165 -13.69 15.23 5.13
C GLY A 165 -13.68 15.62 3.63
N GLN A 166 -12.66 16.40 3.25
CA GLN A 166 -12.51 16.84 1.86
C GLN A 166 -12.04 15.70 0.94
N SER A 167 -11.10 14.87 1.42
CA SER A 167 -10.54 13.77 0.62
C SER A 167 -11.60 12.73 0.28
N GLU A 168 -12.32 12.22 1.28
CA GLU A 168 -13.35 11.20 1.08
C GLU A 168 -14.47 11.70 0.16
N ALA A 169 -14.93 12.93 0.39
CA ALA A 169 -15.96 13.54 -0.45
C ALA A 169 -15.46 13.77 -1.89
N GLY A 170 -14.19 14.12 -2.07
CA GLY A 170 -13.56 14.28 -3.38
C GLY A 170 -13.53 12.98 -4.17
N VAL A 171 -13.13 11.88 -3.51
CA VAL A 171 -13.12 10.55 -4.13
C VAL A 171 -14.54 10.07 -4.45
N MET A 172 -15.50 10.25 -3.54
CA MET A 172 -16.91 9.92 -3.81
C MET A 172 -17.47 10.68 -5.01
N ALA A 173 -17.12 11.96 -5.17
CA ALA A 173 -17.54 12.75 -6.32
C ALA A 173 -16.88 12.27 -7.63
N LEU A 174 -15.61 11.85 -7.57
CA LEU A 174 -14.90 11.29 -8.72
C LEU A 174 -15.54 9.96 -9.17
N GLU A 175 -15.86 9.08 -8.22
CA GLU A 175 -16.39 7.74 -8.49
C GLU A 175 -17.92 7.69 -8.61
N ALA A 176 -18.62 8.82 -8.42
CA ALA A 176 -20.08 8.89 -8.51
C ALA A 176 -20.66 8.29 -9.81
N PRO A 177 -20.08 8.51 -11.01
CA PRO A 177 -20.60 7.89 -12.24
C PRO A 177 -20.56 6.34 -12.21
N GLY A 178 -19.59 5.74 -11.52
CA GLY A 178 -19.48 4.31 -11.31
C GLY A 178 -20.49 3.81 -10.29
N LEU A 179 -20.55 4.44 -9.14
CA LEU A 179 -21.43 4.12 -8.02
C LEU A 179 -22.91 4.25 -8.39
N ALA A 180 -23.27 5.26 -9.19
CA ALA A 180 -24.64 5.49 -9.63
C ALA A 180 -25.22 4.37 -10.50
N ARG A 181 -24.36 3.54 -11.14
CA ARG A 181 -24.78 2.40 -11.98
C ARG A 181 -25.28 1.20 -11.17
N ASP A 182 -24.91 1.11 -9.89
CA ASP A 182 -25.36 0.05 -9.00
C ASP A 182 -26.36 0.61 -7.98
N PRO A 183 -27.62 0.14 -7.97
CA PRO A 183 -28.66 0.68 -7.08
C PRO A 183 -28.32 0.55 -5.58
N ALA A 184 -27.59 -0.49 -5.16
CA ALA A 184 -27.22 -0.69 -3.76
C ALA A 184 -26.07 0.24 -3.36
N ALA A 185 -25.07 0.44 -4.23
CA ALA A 185 -24.00 1.41 -4.02
C ALA A 185 -24.56 2.84 -3.98
N ARG A 186 -25.43 3.19 -4.94
CA ARG A 186 -26.11 4.48 -5.00
C ARG A 186 -26.90 4.79 -3.73
N ALA A 187 -27.62 3.80 -3.18
CA ALA A 187 -28.38 4.00 -1.94
C ALA A 187 -27.52 4.38 -0.73
N ILE A 188 -26.26 3.96 -0.71
CA ILE A 188 -25.30 4.26 0.36
C ILE A 188 -24.60 5.61 0.13
N PHE A 189 -24.05 5.81 -1.06
CA PHE A 189 -23.14 6.93 -1.36
C PHE A 189 -23.83 8.14 -2.00
N GLU A 190 -25.06 7.95 -2.53
CA GLU A 190 -25.91 8.99 -3.11
C GLU A 190 -27.36 8.95 -2.57
N PRO A 191 -27.58 8.93 -1.24
CA PRO A 191 -28.90 8.67 -0.64
C PRO A 191 -29.96 9.73 -1.01
N ARG A 192 -29.53 10.89 -1.48
CA ARG A 192 -30.40 11.98 -1.97
C ARG A 192 -30.40 12.10 -3.50
N GLY A 193 -29.86 11.10 -4.22
CA GLY A 193 -29.68 11.12 -5.67
C GLY A 193 -28.50 11.95 -6.18
N VAL A 194 -27.65 12.42 -5.26
CA VAL A 194 -26.39 13.13 -5.49
C VAL A 194 -25.33 12.59 -4.56
N PRO A 195 -24.04 12.60 -4.93
CA PRO A 195 -22.95 12.16 -4.08
C PRO A 195 -22.95 12.90 -2.73
N LEU A 196 -22.53 12.20 -1.68
CA LEU A 196 -22.26 12.81 -0.39
C LEU A 196 -21.08 13.79 -0.52
N THR A 197 -21.14 14.90 0.21
CA THR A 197 -20.17 15.99 0.16
C THR A 197 -19.49 16.20 1.51
N ARG A 198 -18.42 17.00 1.56
CA ARG A 198 -17.77 17.40 2.80
C ARG A 198 -18.79 17.95 3.81
N GLY A 199 -18.74 17.42 5.02
CA GLY A 199 -19.65 17.77 6.11
C GLY A 199 -20.91 16.90 6.19
N ASP A 200 -21.24 16.15 5.14
CA ASP A 200 -22.31 15.13 5.22
C ASP A 200 -21.89 13.98 6.13
N ARG A 201 -22.87 13.27 6.69
CA ARG A 201 -22.65 12.09 7.51
C ARG A 201 -22.93 10.82 6.71
N LEU A 202 -21.90 9.97 6.55
CA LEU A 202 -22.07 8.64 5.97
C LEU A 202 -22.50 7.65 7.06
N ILE A 203 -23.67 7.04 6.91
CA ILE A 203 -24.24 6.00 7.78
C ILE A 203 -24.39 4.73 6.97
N GLN A 204 -23.90 3.58 7.48
CA GLN A 204 -23.83 2.32 6.74
C GLN A 204 -24.52 1.19 7.52
N ILE A 205 -25.85 1.22 7.62
CA ILE A 205 -26.64 0.29 8.45
C ILE A 205 -26.49 -1.17 8.00
N ASP A 206 -26.52 -1.43 6.67
CA ASP A 206 -26.36 -2.79 6.15
C ASP A 206 -24.96 -3.35 6.47
N LEU A 207 -23.92 -2.52 6.31
CA LEU A 207 -22.56 -2.88 6.72
C LEU A 207 -22.46 -3.14 8.22
N ALA A 208 -23.11 -2.31 9.06
CA ALA A 208 -23.15 -2.50 10.49
C ALA A 208 -23.81 -3.85 10.88
N ASN A 209 -24.88 -4.24 10.18
CA ASN A 209 -25.53 -5.52 10.39
C ASN A 209 -24.65 -6.71 10.00
N THR A 210 -23.93 -6.58 8.87
CA THR A 210 -22.94 -7.57 8.42
C THR A 210 -21.79 -7.70 9.41
N LEU A 211 -21.21 -6.57 9.85
CA LEU A 211 -20.14 -6.56 10.86
C LEU A 211 -20.62 -7.15 12.22
N ALA A 212 -21.86 -6.86 12.63
CA ALA A 212 -22.44 -7.45 13.85
C ALA A 212 -22.59 -8.98 13.74
N ALA A 213 -22.98 -9.48 12.57
CA ALA A 213 -23.05 -10.91 12.32
C ALA A 213 -21.68 -11.60 12.35
N ILE A 214 -20.66 -10.95 11.77
CA ILE A 214 -19.26 -11.43 11.81
C ILE A 214 -18.73 -11.38 13.25
N SER A 215 -18.97 -10.29 13.97
CA SER A 215 -18.55 -10.15 15.38
C SER A 215 -19.10 -11.28 16.25
N ALA A 216 -20.38 -11.61 16.09
CA ALA A 216 -21.05 -12.62 16.91
C ALA A 216 -20.68 -14.06 16.50
N ARG A 217 -20.61 -14.36 15.20
CA ARG A 217 -20.53 -15.75 14.68
C ARG A 217 -19.20 -16.07 13.97
N GLY A 218 -18.32 -15.09 13.82
CA GLY A 218 -17.05 -15.24 13.11
C GLY A 218 -17.16 -15.26 11.59
N PRO A 219 -16.10 -15.69 10.90
CA PRO A 219 -16.01 -15.70 9.44
C PRO A 219 -17.14 -16.50 8.77
N ASP A 220 -17.69 -17.50 9.42
CA ASP A 220 -18.81 -18.29 8.86
C ASP A 220 -20.04 -17.42 8.57
N ALA A 221 -20.24 -16.31 9.31
CA ALA A 221 -21.29 -15.35 9.00
C ALA A 221 -21.12 -14.70 7.62
N PHE A 222 -19.88 -14.53 7.19
CA PHE A 222 -19.53 -13.98 5.88
C PHE A 222 -19.46 -15.06 4.79
N TYR A 223 -18.71 -16.14 5.03
CA TYR A 223 -18.37 -17.13 4.00
C TYR A 223 -19.41 -18.24 3.82
N ARG A 224 -20.29 -18.50 4.79
CA ARG A 224 -21.26 -19.61 4.79
C ARG A 224 -22.68 -19.17 5.20
N GLY A 225 -22.86 -17.93 5.63
CA GLY A 225 -24.10 -17.39 6.17
C GLY A 225 -24.90 -16.57 5.15
N PRO A 226 -25.86 -15.76 5.64
CA PRO A 226 -26.69 -14.89 4.80
C PRO A 226 -25.90 -13.95 3.91
N THR A 227 -24.73 -13.47 4.37
CA THR A 227 -23.85 -12.59 3.60
C THR A 227 -23.38 -13.29 2.31
N SER A 228 -22.90 -14.54 2.40
CA SER A 228 -22.48 -15.30 1.22
C SER A 228 -23.61 -15.55 0.25
N ILE A 229 -24.82 -15.84 0.77
CA ILE A 229 -26.03 -16.04 -0.05
C ILE A 229 -26.33 -14.74 -0.83
N GLY A 230 -26.28 -13.58 -0.17
CA GLY A 230 -26.51 -12.28 -0.80
C GLY A 230 -25.49 -11.96 -1.89
N ILE A 231 -24.18 -12.16 -1.60
CA ILE A 231 -23.10 -11.94 -2.58
C ILE A 231 -23.26 -12.84 -3.81
N VAL A 232 -23.51 -14.14 -3.60
CA VAL A 232 -23.68 -15.11 -4.71
C VAL A 232 -24.92 -14.80 -5.54
N ALA A 233 -26.04 -14.43 -4.90
CA ALA A 233 -27.27 -14.05 -5.60
C ALA A 233 -27.06 -12.80 -6.46
N ALA A 234 -26.40 -11.77 -5.91
CA ALA A 234 -26.10 -10.54 -6.61
C ALA A 234 -25.13 -10.77 -7.78
N SER A 235 -24.06 -11.55 -7.55
CA SER A 235 -23.10 -11.94 -8.58
C SER A 235 -23.82 -12.63 -9.75
N ARG A 236 -24.65 -13.63 -9.47
CA ARG A 236 -25.41 -14.34 -10.50
C ARG A 236 -26.37 -13.43 -11.26
N ALA A 237 -27.09 -12.55 -10.56
CA ALA A 237 -28.03 -11.61 -11.18
C ALA A 237 -27.30 -10.59 -12.09
N GLY A 238 -26.07 -10.20 -11.72
CA GLY A 238 -25.23 -9.30 -12.49
C GLY A 238 -24.36 -9.96 -13.56
N GLY A 239 -24.49 -11.27 -13.80
CA GLY A 239 -23.69 -12.02 -14.78
C GLY A 239 -22.30 -12.40 -14.31
N GLY A 240 -22.05 -12.35 -13.00
CA GLY A 240 -20.81 -12.83 -12.37
C GLY A 240 -20.81 -14.35 -12.15
N ILE A 241 -19.70 -14.87 -11.68
CA ILE A 241 -19.42 -16.30 -11.58
C ILE A 241 -19.10 -16.79 -10.16
N LEU A 242 -19.21 -15.92 -9.15
CA LEU A 242 -19.03 -16.31 -7.75
C LEU A 242 -20.07 -17.33 -7.31
N THR A 243 -19.63 -18.37 -6.61
CA THR A 243 -20.48 -19.43 -6.06
C THR A 243 -20.31 -19.56 -4.53
N ALA A 244 -21.23 -20.26 -3.89
CA ALA A 244 -21.11 -20.58 -2.47
C ALA A 244 -19.86 -21.46 -2.17
N ALA A 245 -19.44 -22.27 -3.13
CA ALA A 245 -18.24 -23.10 -3.00
C ALA A 245 -16.95 -22.24 -2.97
N ASP A 246 -16.89 -21.17 -3.78
CA ASP A 246 -15.78 -20.25 -3.79
C ASP A 246 -15.58 -19.58 -2.42
N LEU A 247 -16.67 -19.02 -1.88
CA LEU A 247 -16.64 -18.37 -0.56
C LEU A 247 -16.34 -19.38 0.55
N ALA A 248 -17.06 -20.49 0.61
CA ALA A 248 -16.88 -21.51 1.66
C ALA A 248 -15.51 -22.20 1.63
N GLY A 249 -14.86 -22.23 0.47
CA GLY A 249 -13.54 -22.82 0.25
C GLY A 249 -12.37 -21.88 0.50
N TYR A 250 -12.62 -20.59 0.72
CA TYR A 250 -11.53 -19.60 0.91
C TYR A 250 -10.66 -19.90 2.14
N LYS A 251 -9.35 -19.79 1.95
CA LYS A 251 -8.34 -20.00 3.02
C LYS A 251 -7.21 -19.00 2.89
N VAL A 252 -6.77 -18.48 4.03
CA VAL A 252 -5.55 -17.68 4.18
C VAL A 252 -4.32 -18.57 4.05
N ARG A 253 -3.28 -18.08 3.40
CA ARG A 253 -1.95 -18.70 3.42
C ARG A 253 -1.08 -17.99 4.45
N GLU A 254 -0.33 -18.76 5.21
CA GLU A 254 0.76 -18.22 6.02
C GLU A 254 2.08 -18.62 5.37
N LEU A 255 2.87 -17.62 5.00
CA LEU A 255 4.06 -17.77 4.19
C LEU A 255 5.29 -17.21 4.92
N LYS A 256 6.47 -17.66 4.50
CA LYS A 256 7.72 -17.02 4.91
C LYS A 256 7.87 -15.70 4.14
N PRO A 257 8.14 -14.56 4.80
CA PRO A 257 8.37 -13.30 4.10
C PRO A 257 9.66 -13.36 3.25
N ILE A 258 9.80 -12.43 2.31
CA ILE A 258 11.07 -12.13 1.64
C ILE A 258 11.95 -11.36 2.63
N GLU A 259 13.21 -11.74 2.69
CA GLU A 259 14.21 -11.11 3.56
C GLU A 259 15.46 -10.75 2.74
N CYS A 260 16.01 -9.55 2.95
CA CYS A 260 17.27 -9.11 2.36
C CYS A 260 17.95 -8.04 3.23
N ASP A 261 19.25 -7.81 2.98
CA ASP A 261 20.04 -6.83 3.70
C ASP A 261 20.43 -5.66 2.79
N TYR A 262 20.33 -4.43 3.32
CA TYR A 262 20.74 -3.21 2.64
C TYR A 262 21.39 -2.23 3.61
N ARG A 263 22.64 -1.81 3.38
CA ARG A 263 23.37 -0.83 4.22
C ARG A 263 23.38 -1.17 5.72
N GLY A 264 23.35 -2.46 6.08
CA GLY A 264 23.31 -2.93 7.47
C GLY A 264 21.91 -2.90 8.11
N TYR A 265 20.87 -2.69 7.32
CA TYR A 265 19.47 -2.88 7.69
C TYR A 265 18.96 -4.20 7.11
N HIS A 266 18.12 -4.91 7.87
CA HIS A 266 17.49 -6.14 7.43
C HIS A 266 16.02 -5.87 7.11
N ILE A 267 15.61 -6.18 5.88
CA ILE A 267 14.30 -5.87 5.32
C ILE A 267 13.47 -7.14 5.27
N VAL A 268 12.25 -7.06 5.77
CA VAL A 268 11.24 -8.14 5.78
C VAL A 268 10.02 -7.64 5.02
N SER A 269 9.68 -8.25 3.90
CA SER A 269 8.60 -7.78 3.01
C SER A 269 7.81 -8.93 2.38
N ALA A 270 6.84 -8.59 1.52
CA ALA A 270 5.88 -9.51 0.93
C ALA A 270 6.51 -10.51 -0.05
N PRO A 271 6.27 -11.84 0.12
CA PRO A 271 6.62 -12.85 -0.86
C PRO A 271 5.55 -12.96 -1.97
N PRO A 272 5.82 -13.67 -3.08
CA PRO A 272 4.76 -14.05 -4.02
C PRO A 272 3.56 -14.73 -3.31
N PRO A 273 2.31 -14.37 -3.67
CA PRO A 273 1.88 -13.74 -4.91
C PRO A 273 2.05 -12.21 -4.95
N SER A 274 2.68 -11.57 -3.97
CA SER A 274 3.17 -10.22 -4.19
C SER A 274 4.57 -10.24 -4.80
N SER A 275 4.78 -9.37 -5.78
CA SER A 275 6.10 -9.09 -6.33
C SER A 275 6.89 -8.09 -5.48
N GLY A 276 6.22 -7.40 -4.54
CA GLY A 276 6.76 -6.22 -3.87
C GLY A 276 8.07 -6.46 -3.13
N GLY A 277 8.12 -7.44 -2.25
CA GLY A 277 9.35 -7.74 -1.50
C GLY A 277 10.50 -8.20 -2.40
N VAL A 278 10.21 -8.98 -3.45
CA VAL A 278 11.22 -9.41 -4.43
C VAL A 278 11.77 -8.20 -5.18
N ALA A 279 10.90 -7.34 -5.71
CA ALA A 279 11.29 -6.16 -6.49
C ALA A 279 12.08 -5.14 -5.65
N ILE A 280 11.66 -4.88 -4.40
CA ILE A 280 12.39 -4.01 -3.47
C ILE A 280 13.79 -4.58 -3.20
N CYS A 281 13.88 -5.86 -2.81
CA CYS A 281 15.15 -6.49 -2.47
C CYS A 281 16.10 -6.60 -3.68
N GLU A 282 15.59 -6.93 -4.85
CA GLU A 282 16.38 -7.00 -6.09
C GLU A 282 16.91 -5.62 -6.49
N THR A 283 16.06 -4.57 -6.41
CA THR A 283 16.47 -3.18 -6.69
C THR A 283 17.55 -2.73 -5.70
N LEU A 284 17.35 -2.93 -4.41
CA LEU A 284 18.34 -2.59 -3.39
C LEU A 284 19.66 -3.37 -3.58
N GLY A 285 19.60 -4.63 -4.02
CA GLY A 285 20.77 -5.42 -4.38
C GLY A 285 21.54 -4.83 -5.57
N ILE A 286 20.86 -4.27 -6.56
CA ILE A 286 21.50 -3.53 -7.65
C ILE A 286 22.11 -2.23 -7.11
N LEU A 287 21.35 -1.47 -6.32
CA LEU A 287 21.76 -0.15 -5.80
C LEU A 287 22.86 -0.24 -4.72
N GLN A 288 23.06 -1.40 -4.09
CA GLN A 288 24.12 -1.65 -3.11
C GLN A 288 25.53 -1.24 -3.60
N GLY A 289 25.76 -1.26 -4.92
CA GLY A 289 27.04 -0.92 -5.53
C GLY A 289 27.26 0.58 -5.80
N TYR A 290 26.29 1.43 -5.49
CA TYR A 290 26.36 2.88 -5.71
C TYR A 290 26.35 3.63 -4.36
N ASP A 291 27.01 4.76 -4.29
CA ASP A 291 26.93 5.69 -3.16
C ASP A 291 25.86 6.75 -3.44
N LEU A 292 24.59 6.41 -3.16
CA LEU A 292 23.45 7.30 -3.44
C LEU A 292 23.54 8.59 -2.63
N ALA A 293 24.04 8.52 -1.38
CA ALA A 293 24.24 9.70 -0.55
C ALA A 293 25.20 10.70 -1.20
N ALA A 294 26.32 10.23 -1.74
CA ALA A 294 27.28 11.08 -2.44
C ALA A 294 26.77 11.59 -3.80
N MET A 295 25.87 10.85 -4.46
CA MET A 295 25.20 11.31 -5.68
C MET A 295 24.25 12.48 -5.42
N GLY A 296 23.62 12.52 -4.23
CA GLY A 296 22.69 13.55 -3.81
C GLY A 296 21.26 13.29 -4.29
N PHE A 297 20.31 13.60 -3.40
CA PHE A 297 18.88 13.36 -3.58
C PHE A 297 18.37 13.93 -4.92
N HIS A 298 17.75 13.10 -5.73
CA HIS A 298 17.19 13.38 -7.05
C HIS A 298 18.14 14.08 -8.03
N SER A 299 19.44 13.86 -7.87
CA SER A 299 20.42 14.25 -8.89
C SER A 299 20.26 13.43 -10.16
N ALA A 300 20.77 13.92 -11.30
CA ALA A 300 20.73 13.15 -12.54
C ALA A 300 21.52 11.84 -12.49
N ALA A 301 22.51 11.73 -11.60
CA ALA A 301 23.27 10.51 -11.39
C ALA A 301 22.45 9.47 -10.61
N GLU A 302 21.81 9.89 -9.52
CA GLU A 302 20.99 9.02 -8.68
C GLU A 302 19.74 8.54 -9.41
N VAL A 303 18.97 9.46 -10.00
CA VAL A 303 17.74 9.10 -10.75
C VAL A 303 18.07 8.12 -11.88
N HIS A 304 19.19 8.32 -12.57
CA HIS A 304 19.65 7.40 -13.61
C HIS A 304 19.82 5.97 -13.08
N VAL A 305 20.55 5.76 -11.99
CA VAL A 305 20.81 4.40 -11.49
C VAL A 305 19.56 3.76 -10.87
N ILE A 306 18.67 4.55 -10.23
CA ILE A 306 17.38 4.06 -9.70
C ILE A 306 16.48 3.61 -10.85
N VAL A 307 16.27 4.45 -11.87
CA VAL A 307 15.42 4.15 -13.04
C VAL A 307 15.93 2.94 -13.80
N GLU A 308 17.25 2.86 -14.03
CA GLU A 308 17.86 1.72 -14.71
C GLU A 308 17.74 0.41 -13.90
N ALA A 309 17.82 0.46 -12.58
CA ALA A 309 17.59 -0.69 -11.72
C ALA A 309 16.11 -1.13 -11.79
N LEU A 310 15.16 -0.20 -11.63
CA LEU A 310 13.72 -0.46 -11.72
C LEU A 310 13.34 -1.09 -13.06
N ARG A 311 13.84 -0.56 -14.16
CA ARG A 311 13.59 -1.07 -15.52
C ARG A 311 13.92 -2.56 -15.65
N ARG A 312 15.04 -3.00 -15.09
CA ARG A 312 15.47 -4.41 -15.08
C ARG A 312 14.60 -5.28 -14.17
N VAL A 313 14.32 -4.77 -12.99
CA VAL A 313 13.52 -5.46 -11.99
C VAL A 313 12.08 -5.65 -12.45
N TYR A 314 11.47 -4.66 -13.10
CA TYR A 314 10.13 -4.81 -13.66
C TYR A 314 10.04 -5.78 -14.84
N VAL A 315 11.12 -5.92 -15.63
CA VAL A 315 11.23 -7.01 -16.63
C VAL A 315 11.16 -8.38 -15.94
N ASP A 316 11.91 -8.56 -14.86
CA ASP A 316 11.94 -9.81 -14.09
C ASP A 316 10.59 -10.06 -13.40
N ARG A 317 10.03 -9.05 -12.75
CA ARG A 317 8.70 -9.11 -12.13
C ARG A 317 7.63 -9.59 -13.11
N ASN A 318 7.51 -8.93 -14.25
CA ASN A 318 6.42 -9.14 -15.19
C ASN A 318 6.51 -10.50 -15.91
N ASN A 319 7.72 -11.05 -16.06
CA ASN A 319 7.95 -12.29 -16.79
C ASN A 319 8.16 -13.53 -15.90
N LYS A 320 8.57 -13.35 -14.63
CA LYS A 320 9.03 -14.48 -13.81
C LYS A 320 8.18 -14.74 -12.57
N LEU A 321 7.38 -13.77 -12.11
CA LEU A 321 6.61 -13.89 -10.87
C LEU A 321 5.13 -14.22 -11.12
N GLY A 322 4.49 -14.82 -10.12
CA GLY A 322 3.07 -15.18 -10.13
C GLY A 322 2.68 -15.92 -8.85
N ASP A 323 1.45 -16.43 -8.79
CA ASP A 323 0.96 -17.22 -7.65
C ASP A 323 1.84 -18.48 -7.44
N PRO A 324 2.47 -18.67 -6.25
CA PRO A 324 3.37 -19.79 -6.00
C PRO A 324 2.69 -21.16 -6.06
N ASP A 325 1.36 -21.24 -5.95
CA ASP A 325 0.61 -22.49 -6.13
C ASP A 325 0.52 -22.92 -7.61
N PHE A 326 0.77 -21.99 -8.55
CA PHE A 326 0.66 -22.18 -10.00
C PHE A 326 1.96 -21.97 -10.75
N VAL A 327 2.89 -21.18 -10.20
CA VAL A 327 4.11 -20.73 -10.87
C VAL A 327 5.33 -20.94 -9.97
N ARG A 328 6.37 -21.51 -10.53
CA ARG A 328 7.67 -21.58 -9.85
C ARG A 328 8.37 -20.22 -9.92
N ASN A 329 8.27 -19.44 -8.84
CA ASN A 329 8.95 -18.16 -8.71
C ASN A 329 10.46 -18.37 -8.45
N PRO A 330 11.39 -17.84 -9.27
CA PRO A 330 12.83 -18.04 -9.08
C PRO A 330 13.42 -17.05 -8.06
N VAL A 331 12.78 -16.85 -6.91
CA VAL A 331 13.10 -15.80 -5.92
C VAL A 331 14.58 -15.84 -5.51
N ALA A 332 15.11 -17.02 -5.15
CA ALA A 332 16.51 -17.13 -4.73
C ALA A 332 17.51 -16.71 -5.82
N ALA A 333 17.16 -16.94 -7.10
CA ALA A 333 18.02 -16.52 -8.20
C ALA A 333 17.94 -15.01 -8.48
N LEU A 334 16.75 -14.40 -8.31
CA LEU A 334 16.56 -12.96 -8.48
C LEU A 334 17.27 -12.13 -7.38
N LEU A 335 17.31 -12.67 -6.17
CA LEU A 335 17.94 -12.02 -5.02
C LEU A 335 19.42 -12.41 -4.84
N ASP A 336 19.98 -13.24 -5.73
CA ASP A 336 21.38 -13.64 -5.68
C ASP A 336 22.30 -12.44 -5.93
N ALA A 337 23.35 -12.29 -5.10
CA ALA A 337 24.28 -11.17 -5.16
C ALA A 337 25.05 -11.10 -6.49
N ALA A 338 25.37 -12.24 -7.11
CA ALA A 338 26.04 -12.27 -8.41
C ALA A 338 25.06 -11.87 -9.52
N TYR A 339 23.77 -12.23 -9.39
CA TYR A 339 22.74 -11.83 -10.33
C TYR A 339 22.50 -10.30 -10.30
N THR A 340 22.28 -9.73 -9.12
CA THR A 340 22.09 -8.27 -8.97
C THR A 340 23.35 -7.48 -9.37
N ALA A 341 24.56 -8.00 -9.11
CA ALA A 341 25.81 -7.42 -9.60
C ALA A 341 25.92 -7.47 -11.14
N LYS A 342 25.44 -8.55 -11.77
CA LYS A 342 25.37 -8.66 -13.24
C LYS A 342 24.38 -7.63 -13.82
N LEU A 343 23.20 -7.47 -13.22
CA LEU A 343 22.24 -6.44 -13.65
C LEU A 343 22.86 -5.04 -13.53
N ARG A 344 23.50 -4.74 -12.39
CA ARG A 344 24.22 -3.48 -12.18
C ARG A 344 25.29 -3.22 -13.24
N SER A 345 26.11 -4.23 -13.56
CA SER A 345 27.17 -4.08 -14.56
C SER A 345 26.64 -3.88 -15.99
N SER A 346 25.38 -4.16 -16.24
CA SER A 346 24.72 -3.93 -17.54
C SER A 346 24.15 -2.51 -17.68
N ILE A 347 24.19 -1.70 -16.64
CA ILE A 347 23.75 -0.30 -16.67
C ILE A 347 24.84 0.53 -17.35
N ASP A 348 24.49 1.20 -18.47
CA ASP A 348 25.36 2.18 -19.10
C ASP A 348 25.43 3.44 -18.22
N PRO A 349 26.60 3.92 -17.79
CA PRO A 349 26.69 5.03 -16.84
C PRO A 349 26.22 6.38 -17.38
N VAL A 350 26.04 6.53 -18.70
CA VAL A 350 25.76 7.82 -19.35
C VAL A 350 24.54 7.80 -20.26
N ARG A 351 23.93 6.65 -20.52
CA ARG A 351 22.79 6.52 -21.44
C ARG A 351 21.67 5.67 -20.84
N ALA A 352 20.43 6.07 -21.11
CA ALA A 352 19.25 5.27 -20.80
C ALA A 352 19.25 3.99 -21.64
N THR A 353 18.91 2.87 -21.02
CA THR A 353 18.67 1.60 -21.73
C THR A 353 17.26 1.62 -22.33
N PRO A 354 17.08 1.57 -23.65
CA PRO A 354 15.73 1.51 -24.23
C PRO A 354 14.99 0.26 -23.77
N SER A 355 13.77 0.39 -23.29
CA SER A 355 12.96 -0.72 -22.75
C SER A 355 12.77 -1.86 -23.74
N ALA A 356 12.70 -1.56 -25.04
CA ALA A 356 12.59 -2.55 -26.11
C ALA A 356 13.80 -3.51 -26.19
N THR A 357 14.97 -3.12 -25.68
CA THR A 357 16.17 -3.99 -25.66
C THR A 357 16.15 -5.01 -24.53
N LEU A 358 15.28 -4.83 -23.53
CA LEU A 358 15.17 -5.69 -22.36
C LEU A 358 14.07 -6.75 -22.50
N GLY A 359 13.09 -6.53 -23.38
CA GLY A 359 12.00 -7.46 -23.65
C GLY A 359 11.01 -6.96 -24.71
N PRO A 360 10.01 -7.75 -25.12
CA PRO A 360 9.01 -7.36 -26.11
C PRO A 360 8.07 -6.26 -25.59
N VAL A 361 7.81 -5.23 -26.41
CA VAL A 361 7.09 -4.01 -26.03
C VAL A 361 5.62 -4.00 -26.48
N GLN A 362 4.70 -3.56 -25.59
CA GLN A 362 3.33 -3.12 -25.93
C GLN A 362 2.96 -1.87 -25.12
N ALA A 363 1.97 -1.07 -25.58
CA ALA A 363 1.59 0.19 -24.94
C ALA A 363 0.62 0.01 -23.74
N ALA A 364 0.68 0.89 -22.74
CA ALA A 364 -0.03 0.77 -21.45
C ALA A 364 -0.58 2.11 -20.90
N HIS A 365 -1.59 2.06 -19.99
CA HIS A 365 -2.14 3.18 -19.22
C HIS A 365 -2.27 2.77 -17.74
N GLU A 366 -2.23 3.73 -16.78
CA GLU A 366 -2.14 3.46 -15.33
C GLU A 366 -3.35 3.93 -14.51
N GLY A 367 -3.63 3.24 -13.37
CA GLY A 367 -4.54 3.59 -12.27
C GLY A 367 -3.88 3.43 -10.88
N HIS A 368 -4.50 3.97 -9.75
CA HIS A 368 -3.80 4.14 -8.48
C HIS A 368 -4.71 3.93 -7.25
N ASN A 369 -4.92 2.70 -6.74
CA ASN A 369 -5.87 2.57 -5.63
C ASN A 369 -5.64 1.35 -4.72
N THR A 370 -5.43 1.59 -3.42
CA THR A 370 -5.21 0.59 -2.35
C THR A 370 -5.23 1.35 -1.02
N THR A 371 -5.06 0.70 0.13
CA THR A 371 -4.76 1.36 1.41
C THR A 371 -3.71 0.61 2.21
N HIS A 372 -3.00 1.33 3.06
CA HIS A 372 -1.96 0.79 3.93
C HIS A 372 -2.15 1.28 5.37
N TYR A 373 -1.66 0.50 6.34
CA TYR A 373 -1.56 0.93 7.73
C TYR A 373 -0.50 0.15 8.50
N ASP A 374 0.09 0.84 9.48
CA ASP A 374 1.16 0.35 10.32
C ASP A 374 0.78 0.39 11.79
N VAL A 375 1.21 -0.61 12.54
CA VAL A 375 1.04 -0.68 14.00
C VAL A 375 2.32 -1.15 14.67
N LEU A 376 2.71 -0.44 15.73
CA LEU A 376 3.78 -0.82 16.63
C LEU A 376 3.29 -0.73 18.07
N ASP A 377 3.47 -1.78 18.87
CA ASP A 377 3.14 -1.75 20.29
C ASP A 377 4.38 -1.51 21.18
N ALA A 378 4.15 -1.29 22.48
CA ALA A 378 5.21 -1.04 23.45
C ALA A 378 6.15 -2.25 23.66
N ALA A 379 5.71 -3.47 23.35
CA ALA A 379 6.52 -4.68 23.44
C ALA A 379 7.45 -4.86 22.24
N GLY A 380 7.23 -4.11 21.15
CA GLY A 380 7.99 -4.20 19.90
C GLY A 380 7.40 -5.18 18.88
N ASN A 381 6.14 -5.61 19.05
CA ASN A 381 5.44 -6.26 17.96
C ASN A 381 5.10 -5.23 16.89
N ALA A 382 5.42 -5.54 15.65
CA ALA A 382 5.22 -4.70 14.48
C ALA A 382 4.32 -5.39 13.46
N VAL A 383 3.39 -4.64 12.89
CA VAL A 383 2.46 -5.09 11.86
C VAL A 383 2.38 -4.06 10.76
N ALA A 384 2.62 -4.48 9.52
CA ALA A 384 2.38 -3.71 8.31
C ALA A 384 1.29 -4.40 7.49
N VAL A 385 0.26 -3.67 7.08
CA VAL A 385 -0.86 -4.23 6.31
C VAL A 385 -1.12 -3.39 5.08
N THR A 386 -1.13 -4.03 3.92
CA THR A 386 -1.64 -3.44 2.68
C THR A 386 -2.81 -4.29 2.19
N TYR A 387 -4.00 -3.68 2.04
CA TYR A 387 -5.18 -4.38 1.58
C TYR A 387 -6.03 -3.49 0.68
N THR A 388 -6.88 -4.09 -0.16
CA THR A 388 -7.41 -3.40 -1.33
C THR A 388 -8.78 -3.90 -1.75
N LEU A 389 -9.45 -3.11 -2.57
CA LEU A 389 -10.52 -3.49 -3.48
C LEU A 389 -10.02 -3.55 -4.93
N ASN A 390 -8.73 -3.32 -5.16
CA ASN A 390 -8.01 -3.06 -6.39
C ASN A 390 -8.20 -1.61 -6.87
N ASP A 391 -9.34 -1.21 -7.39
CA ASP A 391 -9.67 0.18 -7.71
C ASP A 391 -10.46 0.86 -6.58
N TRP A 392 -10.64 2.20 -6.65
CA TRP A 392 -11.48 2.93 -5.72
C TRP A 392 -12.92 2.44 -5.84
N PHE A 393 -13.48 1.98 -4.72
CA PHE A 393 -14.76 1.27 -4.67
C PHE A 393 -14.81 -0.02 -5.53
N GLY A 394 -13.66 -0.58 -5.89
CA GLY A 394 -13.53 -1.85 -6.61
C GLY A 394 -14.36 -1.88 -7.89
N ALA A 395 -15.21 -2.90 -8.05
CA ALA A 395 -16.09 -3.04 -9.19
C ALA A 395 -17.31 -2.08 -9.17
N HIS A 396 -17.39 -1.12 -8.24
CA HIS A 396 -18.57 -0.27 -7.97
C HIS A 396 -19.85 -1.09 -7.70
N ARG A 397 -19.69 -2.30 -7.15
CA ARG A 397 -20.80 -3.23 -6.87
C ARG A 397 -20.95 -3.44 -5.38
N VAL A 398 -22.19 -3.37 -4.91
CA VAL A 398 -22.57 -3.70 -3.55
C VAL A 398 -23.60 -4.83 -3.58
N ALA A 399 -23.34 -5.92 -2.84
CA ALA A 399 -24.35 -6.94 -2.69
C ALA A 399 -25.51 -6.39 -1.83
N PRO A 400 -26.76 -6.32 -2.37
CA PRO A 400 -27.88 -5.69 -1.69
C PRO A 400 -28.11 -6.24 -0.28
N GLY A 401 -28.36 -5.35 0.69
CA GLY A 401 -28.61 -5.68 2.10
C GLY A 401 -27.36 -6.09 2.88
N THR A 402 -26.17 -6.13 2.27
CA THR A 402 -24.91 -6.44 2.98
C THR A 402 -24.09 -5.20 3.31
N GLY A 403 -24.24 -4.13 2.55
CA GLY A 403 -23.40 -2.92 2.64
C GLY A 403 -21.94 -3.12 2.21
N ILE A 404 -21.61 -4.27 1.61
CA ILE A 404 -20.23 -4.63 1.24
C ILE A 404 -19.93 -4.12 -0.15
N VAL A 405 -18.96 -3.22 -0.28
CA VAL A 405 -18.34 -2.87 -1.56
C VAL A 405 -17.42 -4.02 -1.98
N LEU A 406 -17.56 -4.49 -3.22
CA LEU A 406 -16.84 -5.64 -3.75
C LEU A 406 -15.68 -5.20 -4.66
N ASN A 407 -14.58 -5.95 -4.55
CA ASN A 407 -13.35 -5.73 -5.28
C ASN A 407 -13.52 -5.94 -6.81
N ASN A 408 -12.56 -5.41 -7.58
CA ASN A 408 -12.34 -5.74 -8.98
C ASN A 408 -10.93 -6.34 -9.22
N GLU A 409 -10.51 -7.18 -8.29
CA GLU A 409 -9.15 -7.74 -8.20
C GLU A 409 -8.80 -8.69 -9.36
N MET A 410 -9.80 -9.17 -10.09
CA MET A 410 -9.56 -10.02 -11.26
C MET A 410 -8.86 -9.27 -12.40
N ASP A 411 -8.84 -7.93 -12.38
CA ASP A 411 -8.10 -7.09 -13.33
C ASP A 411 -6.58 -7.19 -13.16
N ASP A 412 -6.11 -7.53 -11.97
CA ASP A 412 -4.68 -7.75 -11.71
C ASP A 412 -4.13 -9.02 -12.39
N PHE A 413 -4.98 -9.87 -12.95
CA PHE A 413 -4.54 -10.89 -13.88
C PHE A 413 -4.26 -10.32 -15.27
N SER A 414 -3.39 -10.99 -16.02
CA SER A 414 -3.30 -10.77 -17.46
C SER A 414 -4.62 -11.20 -18.13
N ALA A 415 -5.48 -10.24 -18.49
CA ALA A 415 -6.72 -10.50 -19.25
C ALA A 415 -6.42 -11.16 -20.60
N LYS A 416 -5.24 -10.89 -21.14
CA LYS A 416 -4.59 -11.56 -22.26
C LYS A 416 -3.08 -11.33 -22.11
N PRO A 417 -2.23 -12.37 -22.08
CA PRO A 417 -0.78 -12.19 -21.98
C PRO A 417 -0.24 -11.19 -23.00
N GLY A 418 0.55 -10.23 -22.53
CA GLY A 418 1.09 -9.15 -23.34
C GLY A 418 0.16 -7.95 -23.54
N THR A 419 -1.03 -7.90 -22.92
CA THR A 419 -1.88 -6.69 -22.87
C THR A 419 -1.83 -6.08 -21.47
N PRO A 420 -1.89 -4.73 -21.36
CA PRO A 420 -1.85 -4.07 -20.07
C PRO A 420 -3.14 -4.31 -19.27
N ASN A 421 -3.03 -4.38 -17.95
CA ASN A 421 -4.13 -4.23 -17.01
C ASN A 421 -4.41 -2.73 -16.74
N MET A 422 -5.32 -2.39 -15.82
CA MET A 422 -5.64 -1.00 -15.48
C MET A 422 -4.44 -0.22 -14.89
N PHE A 423 -3.43 -0.91 -14.34
CA PHE A 423 -2.18 -0.29 -13.83
C PHE A 423 -1.07 -0.19 -14.89
N GLY A 424 -1.39 -0.49 -16.14
CA GLY A 424 -0.40 -0.47 -17.21
C GLY A 424 0.64 -1.58 -17.16
N LEU A 425 0.50 -2.55 -16.25
CA LEU A 425 1.42 -3.68 -16.18
C LEU A 425 1.18 -4.64 -17.34
N ILE A 426 2.22 -4.90 -18.11
CA ILE A 426 2.21 -5.87 -19.20
C ILE A 426 2.86 -7.16 -18.71
N GLU A 427 2.05 -8.13 -18.38
CA GLU A 427 2.48 -9.36 -17.75
C GLU A 427 2.35 -10.58 -18.68
N GLY A 428 3.19 -11.57 -18.43
CA GLY A 428 3.23 -12.81 -19.18
C GLY A 428 2.16 -13.83 -18.77
N ALA A 429 2.26 -15.04 -19.32
CA ALA A 429 1.38 -16.17 -19.04
C ALA A 429 1.40 -16.60 -17.55
N ASN A 430 2.46 -16.27 -16.81
CA ASN A 430 2.58 -16.58 -15.39
C ASN A 430 1.45 -15.96 -14.57
N ASN A 431 0.91 -14.80 -14.99
CA ASN A 431 -0.22 -14.15 -14.34
C ASN A 431 -1.55 -14.30 -15.13
N ALA A 432 -1.68 -15.25 -16.05
CA ALA A 432 -2.95 -15.53 -16.70
C ALA A 432 -3.99 -16.07 -15.71
N VAL A 433 -5.28 -15.75 -15.95
CA VAL A 433 -6.41 -16.22 -15.13
C VAL A 433 -6.47 -17.74 -15.09
N ALA A 434 -6.64 -18.32 -13.89
CA ALA A 434 -6.95 -19.74 -13.71
C ALA A 434 -7.88 -19.92 -12.48
N PRO A 435 -8.71 -20.98 -12.43
CA PRO A 435 -9.58 -21.26 -11.30
C PRO A 435 -8.82 -21.34 -9.97
N GLY A 436 -9.27 -20.60 -8.95
CA GLY A 436 -8.67 -20.60 -7.61
C GLY A 436 -7.31 -19.93 -7.48
N LYS A 437 -6.76 -19.38 -8.56
CA LYS A 437 -5.47 -18.67 -8.59
C LYS A 437 -5.60 -17.30 -7.96
N THR A 438 -4.52 -16.83 -7.34
CA THR A 438 -4.37 -15.48 -6.80
C THR A 438 -3.65 -14.59 -7.84
N PRO A 439 -4.15 -13.37 -8.15
CA PRO A 439 -3.46 -12.48 -9.08
C PRO A 439 -2.16 -11.93 -8.49
N LEU A 440 -1.16 -11.71 -9.34
CA LEU A 440 0.11 -11.09 -8.94
C LEU A 440 -0.14 -9.68 -8.41
N SER A 441 0.48 -9.34 -7.28
CA SER A 441 0.34 -8.05 -6.61
C SER A 441 1.63 -7.24 -6.62
N SER A 442 1.51 -5.92 -6.39
CA SER A 442 2.63 -5.03 -6.06
C SER A 442 2.60 -4.56 -4.59
N MET A 443 1.62 -4.95 -3.79
CA MET A 443 1.49 -4.57 -2.38
C MET A 443 2.72 -5.00 -1.57
N SER A 444 3.34 -4.06 -0.85
CA SER A 444 4.67 -4.21 -0.23
C SER A 444 4.66 -3.82 1.25
N PRO A 445 3.82 -4.43 2.11
CA PRO A 445 3.90 -4.17 3.55
C PRO A 445 5.27 -4.61 4.07
N THR A 446 6.08 -3.66 4.55
CA THR A 446 7.51 -3.86 4.84
C THR A 446 7.85 -3.49 6.28
N ILE A 447 8.66 -4.33 6.92
CA ILE A 447 9.25 -4.08 8.23
C ILE A 447 10.77 -4.13 8.08
N VAL A 448 11.46 -3.11 8.60
CA VAL A 448 12.93 -3.05 8.58
C VAL A 448 13.46 -3.16 10.00
N THR A 449 14.50 -3.96 10.16
CA THR A 449 15.15 -4.14 11.45
C THR A 449 16.64 -3.80 11.39
N LYS A 450 17.21 -3.45 12.52
CA LYS A 450 18.65 -3.27 12.72
C LYS A 450 19.03 -3.83 14.08
N ASP A 451 20.10 -4.60 14.15
CA ASP A 451 20.56 -5.25 15.39
C ASP A 451 19.42 -6.03 16.11
N GLY A 452 18.56 -6.70 15.34
CA GLY A 452 17.44 -7.48 15.83
C GLY A 452 16.25 -6.66 16.36
N ARG A 453 16.21 -5.33 16.20
CA ARG A 453 15.12 -4.45 16.62
C ARG A 453 14.40 -3.86 15.42
N VAL A 454 13.10 -3.69 15.51
CA VAL A 454 12.33 -2.92 14.51
C VAL A 454 12.82 -1.48 14.52
N VAL A 455 13.19 -0.96 13.36
CA VAL A 455 13.59 0.44 13.17
C VAL A 455 12.67 1.20 12.24
N LEU A 456 11.95 0.49 11.34
CA LEU A 456 11.00 1.09 10.42
C LEU A 456 9.88 0.09 10.09
N ILE A 457 8.65 0.57 10.03
CA ILE A 457 7.51 -0.10 9.40
C ILE A 457 7.04 0.86 8.31
N ILE A 458 6.77 0.37 7.11
CA ILE A 458 6.48 1.24 5.94
C ILE A 458 5.68 0.51 4.89
N GLY A 459 4.80 1.24 4.20
CA GLY A 459 4.13 0.81 2.99
C GLY A 459 3.23 1.90 2.43
N SER A 460 2.55 1.60 1.33
CA SER A 460 1.72 2.57 0.61
C SER A 460 0.67 1.88 -0.24
N PRO A 461 -0.45 2.54 -0.57
CA PRO A 461 -1.22 2.29 -1.79
C PRO A 461 -0.51 2.83 -3.04
N GLY A 462 -1.02 2.48 -4.24
CA GLY A 462 -0.51 3.08 -5.48
C GLY A 462 -0.40 2.12 -6.68
N GLY A 463 -1.10 0.98 -6.68
CA GLY A 463 -1.02 0.01 -7.79
C GLY A 463 0.41 -0.47 -8.01
N SER A 464 0.90 -0.44 -9.25
CA SER A 464 2.29 -0.78 -9.59
C SER A 464 3.34 0.08 -8.88
N ARG A 465 2.99 1.34 -8.55
CA ARG A 465 3.86 2.32 -7.89
C ARG A 465 4.10 2.04 -6.41
N ILE A 466 3.36 1.13 -5.77
CA ILE A 466 3.58 0.73 -4.37
C ILE A 466 5.04 0.32 -4.12
N ILE A 467 5.62 -0.41 -5.08
CA ILE A 467 7.01 -0.87 -5.01
C ILE A 467 7.97 0.32 -4.92
N THR A 468 7.83 1.29 -5.83
CA THR A 468 8.73 2.45 -5.90
C THR A 468 8.53 3.41 -4.73
N ILE A 469 7.28 3.64 -4.29
CA ILE A 469 6.99 4.48 -3.12
C ILE A 469 7.67 3.92 -1.87
N THR A 470 7.51 2.62 -1.60
CA THR A 470 8.13 1.95 -0.45
C THR A 470 9.66 1.95 -0.57
N LEU A 471 10.18 1.68 -1.77
CA LEU A 471 11.61 1.69 -2.06
C LEU A 471 12.23 3.08 -1.85
N GLU A 472 11.63 4.13 -2.43
CA GLU A 472 12.12 5.51 -2.31
C GLU A 472 12.09 5.99 -0.85
N ALA A 473 11.03 5.66 -0.09
CA ALA A 473 10.99 5.99 1.33
C ALA A 473 12.14 5.30 2.11
N ILE A 474 12.46 4.05 1.80
CA ILE A 474 13.61 3.35 2.40
C ILE A 474 14.93 4.04 2.02
N ILE A 475 15.15 4.35 0.74
CA ILE A 475 16.36 5.04 0.24
C ILE A 475 16.48 6.42 0.90
N ASN A 476 15.40 7.19 0.95
CA ASN A 476 15.37 8.53 1.54
C ASN A 476 15.79 8.52 3.02
N MET A 477 15.37 7.50 3.76
CA MET A 477 15.76 7.38 5.17
C MET A 477 17.15 6.77 5.35
N VAL A 478 17.52 5.75 4.57
CA VAL A 478 18.78 5.00 4.75
C VAL A 478 19.97 5.73 4.14
N ASP A 479 19.84 6.22 2.90
CA ASP A 479 20.93 6.83 2.15
C ASP A 479 20.98 8.36 2.36
N HIS A 480 19.82 9.04 2.42
CA HIS A 480 19.77 10.51 2.56
C HIS A 480 19.53 10.99 3.99
N GLY A 481 19.28 10.09 4.95
CA GLY A 481 19.12 10.44 6.35
C GLY A 481 17.89 11.30 6.65
N MET A 482 16.87 11.27 5.79
CA MET A 482 15.60 11.97 6.03
C MET A 482 14.89 11.39 7.24
N ASP A 483 14.13 12.22 7.98
CA ASP A 483 13.16 11.69 8.93
C ASP A 483 11.97 11.04 8.22
N VAL A 484 11.15 10.29 8.96
CA VAL A 484 10.07 9.50 8.36
C VAL A 484 9.04 10.36 7.62
N GLN A 485 8.72 11.57 8.13
CA GLN A 485 7.75 12.45 7.49
C GLN A 485 8.33 13.05 6.20
N ALA A 486 9.55 13.56 6.27
CA ALA A 486 10.24 14.10 5.10
C ALA A 486 10.45 13.04 4.00
N ALA A 487 10.78 11.80 4.39
CA ALA A 487 10.98 10.70 3.46
C ALA A 487 9.69 10.29 2.73
N ILE A 488 8.55 10.30 3.44
CA ILE A 488 7.22 9.98 2.89
C ILE A 488 6.72 11.11 1.99
N ASP A 489 6.91 12.36 2.38
CA ASP A 489 6.41 13.55 1.67
C ASP A 489 7.28 13.93 0.46
N ALA A 490 8.49 13.39 0.34
CA ALA A 490 9.39 13.67 -0.76
C ALA A 490 8.70 13.43 -2.12
N PRO A 491 8.92 14.30 -3.12
CA PRO A 491 8.39 14.08 -4.45
C PRO A 491 8.91 12.78 -5.05
N ARG A 492 8.07 12.07 -5.78
CA ARG A 492 8.32 10.69 -6.25
C ARG A 492 8.66 10.63 -7.71
N ILE A 493 9.43 9.59 -8.07
CA ILE A 493 9.68 9.15 -9.43
C ILE A 493 9.21 7.70 -9.58
N HIS A 494 8.79 7.31 -10.76
CA HIS A 494 8.40 5.94 -11.04
C HIS A 494 8.80 5.50 -12.45
N GLU A 495 9.25 4.25 -12.55
CA GLU A 495 9.51 3.56 -13.82
C GLU A 495 9.19 2.08 -13.65
N GLN A 496 8.48 1.48 -14.61
CA GLN A 496 8.00 0.09 -14.56
C GLN A 496 8.28 -0.72 -15.82
N TRP A 497 9.41 -0.40 -16.52
CA TRP A 497 9.85 -0.98 -17.78
C TRP A 497 8.97 -0.54 -18.96
N LEU A 498 7.67 -0.70 -18.89
CA LEU A 498 6.71 -0.30 -19.91
C LEU A 498 5.53 0.44 -19.30
N PRO A 499 5.08 1.54 -19.96
CA PRO A 499 5.70 2.20 -21.11
C PRO A 499 7.11 2.71 -20.80
N ASP A 500 7.96 2.94 -21.84
CA ASP A 500 9.33 3.44 -21.70
C ASP A 500 9.34 4.94 -21.37
N VAL A 501 8.96 5.26 -20.14
CA VAL A 501 8.80 6.63 -19.63
C VAL A 501 9.02 6.68 -18.13
N VAL A 502 9.65 7.74 -17.64
CA VAL A 502 9.77 8.03 -16.21
C VAL A 502 8.65 8.95 -15.80
N TYR A 503 7.80 8.49 -14.88
CA TYR A 503 6.73 9.28 -14.29
C TYR A 503 7.28 10.16 -13.17
N LEU A 504 6.84 11.41 -13.14
CA LEU A 504 7.33 12.43 -12.21
C LEU A 504 6.18 13.10 -11.47
N GLU A 505 6.25 13.14 -10.15
CA GLU A 505 5.44 14.06 -9.38
C GLU A 505 5.90 15.52 -9.59
N PRO A 506 5.03 16.51 -9.30
CA PRO A 506 5.44 17.90 -9.29
C PRO A 506 6.66 18.10 -8.37
N PHE A 507 7.64 18.85 -8.87
CA PHE A 507 8.90 19.15 -8.15
C PHE A 507 9.84 17.97 -7.92
N ALA A 508 9.58 16.79 -8.48
CA ALA A 508 10.47 15.63 -8.34
C ALA A 508 11.88 15.91 -8.91
N LEU A 509 11.97 16.64 -10.02
CA LEU A 509 13.24 16.98 -10.64
C LEU A 509 13.37 18.50 -10.85
N SER A 510 14.58 19.03 -10.65
CA SER A 510 14.92 20.38 -11.12
C SER A 510 14.93 20.43 -12.66
N ALA A 511 14.75 21.60 -13.24
CA ALA A 511 14.83 21.79 -14.69
C ALA A 511 16.18 21.32 -15.27
N ASP A 512 17.27 21.55 -14.55
CA ASP A 512 18.62 21.13 -14.95
C ASP A 512 18.78 19.61 -14.88
N THR A 513 18.30 18.97 -13.82
CA THR A 513 18.29 17.50 -13.69
C THR A 513 17.50 16.85 -14.82
N ARG A 514 16.29 17.37 -15.08
CA ARG A 514 15.44 16.87 -16.16
C ARG A 514 16.11 16.98 -17.53
N LYS A 515 16.76 18.11 -17.80
CA LYS A 515 17.52 18.32 -19.04
C LYS A 515 18.68 17.32 -19.18
N LEU A 516 19.49 17.15 -18.14
CA LEU A 516 20.60 16.19 -18.15
C LEU A 516 20.13 14.74 -18.38
N LEU A 517 18.99 14.36 -17.82
CA LEU A 517 18.41 13.03 -18.03
C LEU A 517 17.81 12.88 -19.43
N ALA A 518 17.16 13.92 -19.98
CA ALA A 518 16.68 13.92 -21.37
C ALA A 518 17.84 13.75 -22.37
N GLU A 519 18.99 14.40 -22.11
CA GLU A 519 20.21 14.22 -22.92
C GLU A 519 20.77 12.79 -22.85
N ARG A 520 20.49 12.06 -21.77
CA ARG A 520 20.80 10.62 -21.63
C ARG A 520 19.82 9.71 -22.38
N GLY A 521 18.68 10.24 -22.85
CA GLY A 521 17.66 9.52 -23.61
C GLY A 521 16.39 9.15 -22.84
N TYR A 522 16.17 9.70 -21.63
CA TYR A 522 14.93 9.47 -20.89
C TYR A 522 13.76 10.29 -21.41
N GLY A 523 12.59 9.65 -21.57
CA GLY A 523 11.29 10.30 -21.71
C GLY A 523 10.62 10.50 -20.36
N PHE A 524 9.76 11.52 -20.21
CA PHE A 524 9.08 11.84 -18.97
C PHE A 524 7.59 12.04 -19.17
N ALA A 525 6.80 11.62 -18.17
CA ALA A 525 5.40 11.97 -18.00
C ALA A 525 5.22 12.67 -16.65
N ASP A 526 4.65 13.88 -16.67
CA ASP A 526 4.28 14.59 -15.45
C ASP A 526 2.91 14.11 -14.98
N GLU A 527 2.80 13.78 -13.71
CA GLU A 527 1.60 13.22 -13.08
C GLU A 527 1.16 14.05 -11.88
N THR A 528 -0.09 13.89 -11.48
CA THR A 528 -0.54 14.37 -10.16
C THR A 528 0.14 13.57 -9.05
N PRO A 529 0.28 14.11 -7.81
CA PRO A 529 0.81 13.33 -6.68
C PRO A 529 0.06 12.01 -6.50
N TRP A 530 0.80 10.94 -6.20
CA TRP A 530 0.25 9.58 -6.10
C TRP A 530 0.67 8.83 -4.84
N GLY A 531 -0.17 7.86 -4.44
CA GLY A 531 0.05 7.03 -3.26
C GLY A 531 -0.13 7.80 -1.96
N ILE A 532 -0.25 7.07 -0.86
CA ILE A 532 -0.40 7.60 0.49
C ILE A 532 0.44 6.72 1.39
N ALA A 533 1.72 7.06 1.58
CA ALA A 533 2.62 6.27 2.39
C ALA A 533 2.35 6.46 3.89
N GLU A 534 2.48 5.38 4.63
CA GLU A 534 2.40 5.36 6.08
C GLU A 534 3.72 4.81 6.62
N GLY A 535 4.23 5.37 7.73
CA GLY A 535 5.46 4.86 8.30
C GLY A 535 5.60 5.11 9.79
N ILE A 536 6.29 4.18 10.47
CA ILE A 536 6.66 4.29 11.88
C ILE A 536 8.16 4.01 12.01
N VAL A 537 8.90 4.94 12.61
CA VAL A 537 10.32 4.80 12.93
C VAL A 537 10.52 4.72 14.44
N THR A 538 11.51 3.96 14.91
CA THR A 538 11.84 3.81 16.34
C THR A 538 13.18 4.41 16.69
N GLY A 539 13.32 4.83 17.94
CA GLY A 539 14.56 5.37 18.52
C GLY A 539 14.75 6.87 18.30
N ALA A 540 14.77 7.30 17.05
CA ALA A 540 14.86 8.69 16.62
C ALA A 540 14.06 8.87 15.34
N PRO A 541 13.63 10.10 14.97
CA PRO A 541 12.86 10.31 13.74
C PRO A 541 13.64 9.95 12.47
N GLN A 542 14.99 9.96 12.54
CA GLN A 542 15.90 9.56 11.48
C GLN A 542 16.51 8.19 11.77
N LEU A 543 16.59 7.31 10.78
CA LEU A 543 17.21 6.00 10.93
C LEU A 543 18.69 6.12 11.30
N GLY A 544 19.13 5.32 12.28
CA GLY A 544 20.53 5.26 12.71
C GLY A 544 21.02 6.43 13.55
N ALA A 545 20.25 7.49 13.73
CA ALA A 545 20.59 8.57 14.64
C ALA A 545 20.33 8.14 16.10
N THR A 546 21.27 8.49 17.00
CA THR A 546 20.94 8.45 18.43
C THR A 546 20.02 9.63 18.77
N ALA A 547 19.18 9.50 19.80
CA ALA A 547 18.35 10.61 20.29
C ALA A 547 19.17 11.88 20.62
N ALA A 548 20.46 11.74 20.92
CA ALA A 548 21.37 12.85 21.16
C ALA A 548 21.91 13.49 19.86
N GLN A 549 22.06 12.71 18.78
CA GLN A 549 22.45 13.21 17.45
C GLN A 549 21.27 13.91 16.78
N ALA A 550 20.08 13.32 16.79
CA ALA A 550 18.86 13.93 16.30
C ALA A 550 18.57 15.30 16.95
N ARG A 551 18.89 15.47 18.24
CA ARG A 551 18.77 16.77 18.94
C ARG A 551 19.81 17.81 18.52
N ARG A 552 20.94 17.40 17.94
CA ARG A 552 22.01 18.34 17.50
C ARG A 552 21.83 18.76 16.05
N ASP A 553 21.35 17.84 15.22
CA ASP A 553 21.23 18.05 13.77
C ASP A 553 19.89 18.70 13.39
N LEU A 554 18.86 18.49 14.22
CA LEU A 554 17.63 19.25 14.13
C LEU A 554 17.88 20.61 14.82
N SER A 555 18.01 21.66 14.04
CA SER A 555 17.89 23.05 14.51
C SER A 555 16.44 23.36 14.94
N VAL A 556 15.84 22.44 15.67
CA VAL A 556 14.43 22.46 16.08
C VAL A 556 14.30 23.31 17.34
N SER A 557 13.42 24.27 17.28
CA SER A 557 13.09 25.15 18.41
C SER A 557 12.35 24.46 19.57
N GLN A 558 11.94 23.19 19.40
CA GLN A 558 11.37 22.35 20.45
C GLN A 558 12.08 21.00 20.49
N PRO A 559 12.58 20.55 21.66
CA PRO A 559 13.09 19.20 21.79
C PRO A 559 11.95 18.21 21.53
N PRO A 560 12.21 17.05 20.86
CA PRO A 560 11.23 15.98 20.80
C PRO A 560 10.74 15.70 22.22
N LEU A 561 9.45 15.36 22.36
CA LEU A 561 8.83 15.06 23.65
C LEU A 561 9.76 14.15 24.46
N ALA A 562 10.13 14.58 25.66
CA ALA A 562 11.07 13.83 26.49
C ALA A 562 10.53 12.39 26.68
N GLY A 563 11.35 11.38 26.32
CA GLY A 563 10.96 9.97 26.37
C GLY A 563 10.26 9.44 25.13
N ALA A 564 10.09 10.20 24.04
CA ALA A 564 9.59 9.65 22.79
C ALA A 564 10.57 8.63 22.21
N THR A 565 10.04 7.46 21.82
CA THR A 565 10.80 6.34 21.24
C THR A 565 10.24 5.87 19.91
N MET A 566 9.12 6.44 19.45
CA MET A 566 8.43 6.13 18.21
C MET A 566 8.02 7.41 17.50
N PHE A 567 8.13 7.43 16.18
CA PHE A 567 7.83 8.57 15.33
C PHE A 567 7.01 8.09 14.15
N GLY A 568 5.78 8.60 14.01
CA GLY A 568 4.87 8.23 12.92
C GLY A 568 4.79 9.34 11.87
N GLY A 569 4.81 8.95 10.60
CA GLY A 569 4.55 9.80 9.45
C GLY A 569 3.32 9.32 8.67
N HIS A 570 2.45 10.26 8.33
CA HIS A 570 1.33 10.06 7.41
C HIS A 570 1.49 11.03 6.24
N ASP A 571 1.28 10.54 5.04
CA ASP A 571 1.47 11.26 3.79
C ASP A 571 0.56 12.49 3.67
N VAL A 572 1.14 13.65 3.42
CA VAL A 572 0.39 14.91 3.25
C VAL A 572 -0.49 14.96 1.99
N ARG A 573 -0.35 13.96 1.08
CA ARG A 573 -1.18 13.83 -0.13
C ARG A 573 -2.63 13.49 0.18
N ASP A 574 -2.91 12.91 1.36
CA ASP A 574 -4.28 12.70 1.88
C ASP A 574 -4.45 13.39 3.25
N GLY A 575 -5.48 14.20 3.37
CA GLY A 575 -5.79 14.90 4.62
C GLY A 575 -6.64 14.10 5.63
N SER A 576 -7.02 12.87 5.32
CA SER A 576 -7.93 12.04 6.15
C SER A 576 -7.19 11.23 7.20
N GLY A 577 -5.96 10.79 6.86
CA GLY A 577 -5.15 9.91 7.67
C GLY A 577 -4.46 10.59 8.85
N ALA A 578 -3.85 9.78 9.68
CA ALA A 578 -3.04 10.26 10.81
C ALA A 578 -2.14 9.19 11.41
N ALA A 579 -0.98 9.62 11.88
CA ALA A 579 -0.22 8.95 12.92
C ALA A 579 -0.82 9.29 14.29
N VAL A 580 -1.17 8.29 15.09
CA VAL A 580 -1.75 8.46 16.42
C VAL A 580 -0.96 7.64 17.44
N PRO A 581 -0.32 8.28 18.44
CA PRO A 581 0.43 7.58 19.48
C PRO A 581 -0.47 7.13 20.64
N VAL A 582 -0.06 6.07 21.32
CA VAL A 582 -0.48 5.81 22.68
C VAL A 582 0.21 6.83 23.59
N LYS A 583 -0.56 7.64 24.29
CA LYS A 583 -0.06 8.64 25.26
C LYS A 583 0.25 7.99 26.59
#